data_77ce0fb7b6d2f615cb2579f033f4a9ea
#
_entry.id   77ce0fb7b6d2f615cb2579f033f4a9ea
#
_cell.length_a   1.000
_cell.length_b   1.000
_cell.length_c   1.000
_cell.angle_alpha   90.00
_cell.angle_beta   90.00
_cell.angle_gamma   90.00
#
_symmetry.space_group_name_H-M   'P 1'
#
loop_
_entity.id
_entity.type
_entity.pdbx_description
1 polymer ?
#
loop_
_entity_poly.entity_id
_entity_poly.type
_entity_poly.pdbx_seq_one_letter_code
_entity_poly.pdbx_strand_id
1 'polypeptide(L)'
;PRWKGIKRGYTAEDVVRLRGSLKIEHTLAKHGAEKLWDLVNNEAYVNCLGALTGGQAMQQVKAGIQAIYLSGWQVAADGNSYAAMYPDQSLYPVDSVPKMVERINNSFQRADEIQTEKGINPGDAGYIDYYAPIVADAEAGFGGVLNAFELAKALIKQGAAGVHFEDQLSSVKKCGHLGGKVLLPTTESVQKLIAARLAADVMGVPTIILARTDAEAADLLTSDYDENDKPFLTGERTAEGFYKTRKGLDQAISRGLAYAEYADMVWCETGTPDLDFARQF
;
A
#
# COMPACT_ATOMS: atom_id res chain seq x y z
N PRO A 1 1.10 15.00 -17.26
CA PRO A 1 1.44 15.08 -15.83
C PRO A 1 0.88 13.89 -15.09
N ARG A 2 1.65 13.31 -14.16
CA ARG A 2 1.38 12.08 -13.43
C ARG A 2 -0.03 12.05 -12.78
N TRP A 3 -0.46 13.17 -12.21
CA TRP A 3 -1.73 13.21 -11.46
C TRP A 3 -2.89 13.83 -12.26
N LYS A 4 -2.78 13.89 -13.58
CA LYS A 4 -3.91 14.31 -14.41
C LYS A 4 -5.03 13.27 -14.28
N GLY A 5 -6.15 13.69 -13.69
CA GLY A 5 -7.32 12.84 -13.45
C GLY A 5 -7.42 12.28 -12.03
N ILE A 6 -6.35 12.32 -11.21
CA ILE A 6 -6.45 11.93 -9.79
C ILE A 6 -7.20 12.99 -9.00
N LYS A 7 -8.35 12.60 -8.44
CA LYS A 7 -9.20 13.48 -7.63
C LYS A 7 -8.62 13.67 -6.22
N ARG A 8 -8.83 14.86 -5.69
CA ARG A 8 -8.52 15.23 -4.31
C ARG A 8 -9.78 15.81 -3.67
N GLY A 9 -10.18 15.29 -2.52
CA GLY A 9 -11.31 15.80 -1.74
C GLY A 9 -10.97 16.99 -0.84
N TYR A 10 -9.85 17.70 -1.12
CA TYR A 10 -9.32 18.80 -0.31
C TYR A 10 -8.65 19.84 -1.22
N THR A 11 -8.35 21.01 -0.65
CA THR A 11 -7.75 22.15 -1.39
C THR A 11 -6.23 22.23 -1.17
N ALA A 12 -5.56 23.06 -1.98
CA ALA A 12 -4.13 23.37 -1.78
C ALA A 12 -3.91 24.11 -0.44
N GLU A 13 -4.86 24.93 -0.03
CA GLU A 13 -4.84 25.64 1.26
C GLU A 13 -4.89 24.67 2.43
N ASP A 14 -5.66 23.59 2.34
CA ASP A 14 -5.68 22.53 3.36
C ASP A 14 -4.30 21.86 3.50
N VAL A 15 -3.64 21.57 2.38
CA VAL A 15 -2.29 21.00 2.37
C VAL A 15 -1.29 21.95 3.04
N VAL A 16 -1.31 23.24 2.69
CA VAL A 16 -0.42 24.26 3.29
C VAL A 16 -0.67 24.38 4.78
N ARG A 17 -1.93 24.44 5.20
CA ARG A 17 -2.31 24.55 6.62
C ARG A 17 -1.86 23.38 7.46
N LEU A 18 -1.86 22.16 6.89
CA LEU A 18 -1.50 20.92 7.61
C LEU A 18 0.01 20.63 7.57
N ARG A 19 0.77 21.26 6.67
CA ARG A 19 2.20 20.99 6.48
C ARG A 19 3.09 21.50 7.64
N GLY A 20 2.64 22.49 8.40
CA GLY A 20 3.46 23.17 9.38
C GLY A 20 4.39 24.21 8.75
N SER A 21 5.20 24.87 9.58
CA SER A 21 6.05 26.01 9.15
C SER A 21 7.44 25.60 8.64
N LEU A 22 7.92 24.40 9.04
CA LEU A 22 9.23 23.91 8.66
C LEU A 22 9.11 22.87 7.52
N LYS A 23 9.82 23.09 6.43
CA LYS A 23 9.92 22.11 5.37
C LYS A 23 10.89 21.00 5.77
N ILE A 24 10.38 19.78 5.89
CA ILE A 24 11.16 18.57 6.15
C ILE A 24 11.30 17.81 4.82
N GLU A 25 12.52 17.42 4.47
CA GLU A 25 12.78 16.62 3.26
C GLU A 25 12.71 15.13 3.61
N HIS A 26 11.95 14.38 2.80
CA HIS A 26 11.83 12.93 2.89
C HIS A 26 12.52 12.30 1.67
N THR A 27 13.85 12.45 1.62
CA THR A 27 14.67 12.13 0.44
C THR A 27 14.50 10.70 -0.04
N LEU A 28 14.54 9.71 0.88
CA LEU A 28 14.39 8.29 0.53
C LEU A 28 13.01 8.00 -0.09
N ALA A 29 11.95 8.48 0.56
CA ALA A 29 10.59 8.27 0.06
C ALA A 29 10.37 8.93 -1.31
N LYS A 30 10.88 10.15 -1.49
CA LYS A 30 10.78 10.88 -2.76
C LYS A 30 11.54 10.15 -3.87
N HIS A 31 12.81 9.82 -3.64
CA HIS A 31 13.63 9.07 -4.58
C HIS A 31 12.98 7.73 -4.95
N GLY A 32 12.54 6.96 -3.95
CA GLY A 32 11.87 5.69 -4.18
C GLY A 32 10.57 5.83 -4.98
N ALA A 33 9.73 6.83 -4.66
CA ALA A 33 8.47 7.07 -5.36
C ALA A 33 8.68 7.49 -6.83
N GLU A 34 9.66 8.33 -7.11
CA GLU A 34 10.03 8.72 -8.47
C GLU A 34 10.56 7.53 -9.26
N LYS A 35 11.46 6.73 -8.67
CA LYS A 35 12.01 5.52 -9.27
C LYS A 35 10.94 4.45 -9.53
N LEU A 36 10.03 4.23 -8.58
CA LEU A 36 8.92 3.29 -8.77
C LEU A 36 8.00 3.73 -9.90
N TRP A 37 7.70 5.04 -9.97
CA TRP A 37 6.87 5.57 -11.05
C TRP A 37 7.53 5.39 -12.43
N ASP A 38 8.84 5.60 -12.50
CA ASP A 38 9.60 5.36 -13.72
C ASP A 38 9.57 3.88 -14.12
N LEU A 39 9.82 2.98 -13.20
CA LEU A 39 9.76 1.54 -13.43
C LEU A 39 8.39 1.08 -13.97
N VAL A 40 7.28 1.47 -13.32
CA VAL A 40 5.94 1.02 -13.76
C VAL A 40 5.48 1.60 -15.09
N ASN A 41 6.11 2.68 -15.57
CA ASN A 41 5.78 3.28 -16.86
C ASN A 41 6.69 2.83 -18.00
N ASN A 42 7.91 2.39 -17.72
CA ASN A 42 8.92 2.12 -18.74
C ASN A 42 9.30 0.64 -18.85
N GLU A 43 9.08 -0.15 -17.80
CA GLU A 43 9.33 -1.59 -17.82
C GLU A 43 8.09 -2.38 -18.23
N ALA A 44 8.28 -3.51 -18.88
CA ALA A 44 7.18 -4.42 -19.24
C ALA A 44 6.48 -4.97 -18.00
N TYR A 45 7.23 -5.16 -16.91
CA TYR A 45 6.77 -5.51 -15.57
C TYR A 45 7.89 -5.17 -14.58
N VAL A 46 7.52 -4.95 -13.31
CA VAL A 46 8.48 -4.66 -12.25
C VAL A 46 8.70 -5.93 -11.42
N ASN A 47 9.93 -6.43 -11.40
CA ASN A 47 10.31 -7.53 -10.53
C ASN A 47 10.32 -7.07 -9.08
N CYS A 48 9.42 -7.64 -8.26
CA CYS A 48 9.26 -7.28 -6.87
C CYS A 48 9.12 -8.53 -6.00
N LEU A 49 9.84 -8.59 -4.90
CA LEU A 49 9.74 -9.68 -3.92
C LEU A 49 9.62 -9.14 -2.50
N GLY A 50 9.02 -9.97 -1.63
CA GLY A 50 8.95 -9.69 -0.21
C GLY A 50 10.32 -9.81 0.48
N ALA A 51 10.56 -8.93 1.45
CA ALA A 51 11.73 -9.00 2.33
C ALA A 51 11.35 -8.54 3.74
N LEU A 52 11.83 -9.25 4.76
CA LEU A 52 11.63 -8.92 6.19
C LEU A 52 12.90 -8.47 6.88
N THR A 53 14.03 -8.54 6.24
CA THR A 53 15.30 -8.07 6.78
C THR A 53 16.04 -7.24 5.74
N GLY A 54 16.82 -6.29 6.20
CA GLY A 54 17.69 -5.53 5.29
C GLY A 54 18.68 -6.41 4.54
N GLY A 55 19.17 -7.50 5.16
CA GLY A 55 20.03 -8.48 4.51
C GLY A 55 19.36 -9.18 3.33
N GLN A 56 18.10 -9.60 3.49
CA GLN A 56 17.32 -10.19 2.41
C GLN A 56 17.12 -9.19 1.27
N ALA A 57 16.64 -7.98 1.58
CA ALA A 57 16.40 -6.93 0.60
C ALA A 57 17.68 -6.59 -0.19
N MET A 58 18.81 -6.41 0.52
CA MET A 58 20.09 -6.13 -0.12
C MET A 58 20.53 -7.26 -1.07
N GLN A 59 20.37 -8.53 -0.69
CA GLN A 59 20.70 -9.66 -1.57
C GLN A 59 19.75 -9.76 -2.77
N GLN A 60 18.48 -9.46 -2.59
CA GLN A 60 17.51 -9.40 -3.68
C GLN A 60 17.89 -8.31 -4.70
N VAL A 61 18.25 -7.13 -4.25
CA VAL A 61 18.71 -6.03 -5.14
C VAL A 61 19.96 -6.45 -5.90
N LYS A 62 20.95 -7.08 -5.23
CA LYS A 62 22.13 -7.63 -5.89
C LYS A 62 21.81 -8.67 -6.96
N ALA A 63 20.72 -9.42 -6.77
CA ALA A 63 20.24 -10.42 -7.71
C ALA A 63 19.39 -9.82 -8.86
N GLY A 64 19.16 -8.50 -8.89
CA GLY A 64 18.45 -7.81 -9.95
C GLY A 64 16.97 -7.54 -9.66
N ILE A 65 16.51 -7.68 -8.42
CA ILE A 65 15.15 -7.28 -8.03
C ILE A 65 15.05 -5.74 -8.09
N GLN A 66 13.99 -5.25 -8.73
CA GLN A 66 13.80 -3.83 -9.02
C GLN A 66 13.06 -3.08 -7.91
N ALA A 67 12.22 -3.79 -7.12
CA ALA A 67 11.46 -3.22 -6.03
C ALA A 67 11.29 -4.23 -4.88
N ILE A 68 11.05 -3.75 -3.67
CA ILE A 68 10.75 -4.57 -2.50
C ILE A 68 9.28 -4.41 -2.15
N TYR A 69 8.57 -5.52 -1.99
CA TYR A 69 7.24 -5.54 -1.39
C TYR A 69 7.33 -5.88 0.09
N LEU A 70 6.88 -4.98 0.94
CA LEU A 70 6.83 -5.21 2.38
C LEU A 70 5.43 -5.64 2.79
N SER A 71 5.22 -6.95 2.84
CA SER A 71 3.94 -7.58 3.11
C SER A 71 3.54 -7.52 4.58
N GLY A 72 2.31 -7.10 4.85
CA GLY A 72 1.71 -7.16 6.18
C GLY A 72 1.59 -8.59 6.72
N TRP A 73 1.31 -9.56 5.84
CA TRP A 73 1.31 -10.97 6.21
C TRP A 73 2.66 -11.44 6.77
N GLN A 74 3.76 -11.08 6.12
CA GLN A 74 5.10 -11.41 6.61
C GLN A 74 5.42 -10.67 7.91
N VAL A 75 5.00 -9.41 8.03
CA VAL A 75 5.17 -8.61 9.26
C VAL A 75 4.37 -9.22 10.41
N ALA A 76 3.14 -9.66 10.17
CA ALA A 76 2.33 -10.37 11.18
C ALA A 76 3.05 -11.64 11.67
N ALA A 77 3.60 -12.42 10.73
CA ALA A 77 4.24 -13.70 11.05
C ALA A 77 5.55 -13.53 11.82
N ASP A 78 6.42 -12.58 11.44
CA ASP A 78 7.82 -12.57 11.94
C ASP A 78 8.43 -11.17 12.10
N GLY A 79 7.91 -10.16 11.42
CA GLY A 79 8.55 -8.84 11.33
C GLY A 79 7.97 -7.75 12.22
N ASN A 80 7.02 -8.04 13.11
CA ASN A 80 6.34 -7.00 13.89
C ASN A 80 7.16 -6.50 15.08
N SER A 81 6.79 -5.32 15.58
CA SER A 81 7.51 -4.65 16.66
C SER A 81 7.32 -5.29 18.05
N TYR A 82 6.39 -6.22 18.19
CA TYR A 82 6.21 -7.01 19.41
C TYR A 82 7.04 -8.30 19.43
N ALA A 83 7.72 -8.63 18.33
CA ALA A 83 8.45 -9.90 18.18
C ALA A 83 7.56 -11.13 18.47
N ALA A 84 6.29 -11.02 18.15
CA ALA A 84 5.28 -12.07 18.30
C ALA A 84 4.88 -12.62 16.93
N MET A 85 4.34 -13.84 16.91
CA MET A 85 3.78 -14.43 15.70
C MET A 85 2.26 -14.28 15.74
N TYR A 86 1.70 -13.59 14.75
CA TYR A 86 0.25 -13.38 14.61
C TYR A 86 -0.26 -13.95 13.29
N PRO A 87 -1.54 -14.34 13.23
CA PRO A 87 -2.22 -14.50 11.95
C PRO A 87 -2.32 -13.13 11.27
N ASP A 88 -2.46 -13.13 9.95
CA ASP A 88 -2.63 -11.92 9.14
C ASP A 88 -4.02 -11.31 9.32
N GLN A 89 -4.22 -10.65 10.44
CA GLN A 89 -5.47 -10.02 10.87
C GLN A 89 -5.23 -8.64 11.50
N SER A 90 -4.15 -7.97 11.15
CA SER A 90 -3.78 -6.64 11.69
C SER A 90 -3.71 -6.59 13.22
N LEU A 91 -3.24 -7.68 13.86
CA LEU A 91 -3.11 -7.76 15.33
C LEU A 91 -1.79 -7.18 15.85
N TYR A 92 -0.82 -6.96 14.98
CA TYR A 92 0.45 -6.35 15.35
C TYR A 92 0.32 -4.82 15.47
N PRO A 93 1.23 -4.16 16.20
CA PRO A 93 1.21 -2.70 16.34
C PRO A 93 1.33 -1.99 15.00
N VAL A 94 0.59 -0.90 14.82
CA VAL A 94 0.53 -0.09 13.60
C VAL A 94 1.89 0.43 13.12
N ASP A 95 2.86 0.57 14.03
CA ASP A 95 4.22 1.02 13.72
C ASP A 95 5.15 -0.09 13.18
N SER A 96 4.67 -1.33 13.10
CA SER A 96 5.50 -2.48 12.71
C SER A 96 5.99 -2.38 11.27
N VAL A 97 5.10 -2.08 10.32
CA VAL A 97 5.47 -1.89 8.90
C VAL A 97 6.36 -0.67 8.71
N PRO A 98 6.06 0.51 9.27
CA PRO A 98 6.98 1.66 9.22
C PRO A 98 8.39 1.34 9.75
N LYS A 99 8.51 0.67 10.89
CA LYS A 99 9.82 0.25 11.44
C LYS A 99 10.56 -0.73 10.55
N MET A 100 9.85 -1.59 9.84
CA MET A 100 10.48 -2.51 8.89
C MET A 100 10.98 -1.78 7.64
N VAL A 101 10.23 -0.80 7.12
CA VAL A 101 10.70 0.10 6.05
C VAL A 101 12.00 0.78 6.46
N GLU A 102 12.06 1.32 7.68
CA GLU A 102 13.25 1.96 8.23
C GLU A 102 14.46 0.99 8.26
N ARG A 103 14.26 -0.23 8.77
CA ARG A 103 15.33 -1.25 8.85
C ARG A 103 15.90 -1.62 7.48
N ILE A 104 15.04 -1.76 6.47
CA ILE A 104 15.47 -2.08 5.11
C ILE A 104 16.23 -0.89 4.53
N ASN A 105 15.72 0.33 4.64
CA ASN A 105 16.37 1.53 4.16
C ASN A 105 17.74 1.77 4.84
N ASN A 106 17.85 1.55 6.15
CA ASN A 106 19.13 1.65 6.86
C ASN A 106 20.16 0.66 6.31
N SER A 107 19.73 -0.54 5.90
CA SER A 107 20.63 -1.53 5.29
C SER A 107 21.06 -1.11 3.89
N PHE A 108 20.16 -0.51 3.10
CA PHE A 108 20.48 0.05 1.78
C PHE A 108 21.46 1.21 1.89
N GLN A 109 21.22 2.13 2.81
CA GLN A 109 22.14 3.24 3.08
C GLN A 109 23.53 2.73 3.44
N ARG A 110 23.62 1.74 4.36
CA ARG A 110 24.89 1.18 4.75
C ARG A 110 25.61 0.46 3.61
N ALA A 111 24.89 -0.25 2.76
CA ALA A 111 25.45 -0.90 1.58
C ALA A 111 26.00 0.13 0.57
N ASP A 112 25.30 1.22 0.37
CA ASP A 112 25.72 2.32 -0.49
C ASP A 112 26.95 3.05 0.06
N GLU A 113 26.99 3.37 1.36
CA GLU A 113 28.15 3.92 2.05
C GLU A 113 29.40 3.06 1.86
N ILE A 114 29.29 1.74 1.99
CA ILE A 114 30.43 0.80 1.85
C ILE A 114 30.95 0.78 0.40
N GLN A 115 30.09 0.82 -0.61
CA GLN A 115 30.57 0.86 -1.99
C GLN A 115 31.21 2.21 -2.33
N THR A 116 30.64 3.30 -1.85
CA THR A 116 31.20 4.66 -2.03
C THR A 116 32.54 4.81 -1.35
N GLU A 117 32.72 4.28 -0.12
CA GLU A 117 34.03 4.25 0.57
C GLU A 117 35.08 3.51 -0.23
N LYS A 118 34.72 2.48 -1.00
CA LYS A 118 35.62 1.75 -1.90
C LYS A 118 35.86 2.47 -3.23
N GLY A 119 35.34 3.68 -3.42
CA GLY A 119 35.47 4.45 -4.63
C GLY A 119 34.58 3.98 -5.79
N ILE A 120 33.57 3.16 -5.51
CA ILE A 120 32.59 2.69 -6.51
C ILE A 120 31.40 3.67 -6.51
N ASN A 121 31.26 4.47 -7.56
CA ASN A 121 30.25 5.52 -7.67
C ASN A 121 29.24 5.21 -8.78
N PRO A 122 28.09 5.91 -8.84
CA PRO A 122 27.14 5.78 -9.92
C PRO A 122 27.81 5.93 -11.31
N GLY A 123 27.59 4.93 -12.17
CA GLY A 123 28.20 4.84 -13.49
C GLY A 123 29.47 3.98 -13.57
N ASP A 124 30.07 3.61 -12.46
CA ASP A 124 31.25 2.74 -12.43
C ASP A 124 30.87 1.27 -12.65
N ALA A 125 31.82 0.50 -13.19
CA ALA A 125 31.65 -0.95 -13.28
C ALA A 125 31.56 -1.55 -11.88
N GLY A 126 30.50 -2.33 -11.63
CA GLY A 126 30.22 -2.95 -10.34
C GLY A 126 29.42 -2.09 -9.37
N TYR A 127 29.02 -0.88 -9.76
CA TYR A 127 28.06 -0.09 -8.97
C TYR A 127 26.70 -0.82 -8.90
N ILE A 128 26.11 -0.85 -7.71
CA ILE A 128 24.77 -1.36 -7.46
C ILE A 128 23.95 -0.24 -6.86
N ASP A 129 22.85 0.13 -7.51
CA ASP A 129 21.87 1.03 -6.93
C ASP A 129 21.03 0.27 -5.88
N TYR A 130 21.47 0.35 -4.63
CA TYR A 130 20.80 -0.32 -3.51
C TYR A 130 19.45 0.29 -3.15
N TYR A 131 19.16 1.54 -3.55
CA TYR A 131 17.92 2.22 -3.21
C TYR A 131 16.74 1.74 -4.06
N ALA A 132 16.42 0.44 -3.92
CA ALA A 132 15.20 -0.10 -4.51
C ALA A 132 13.96 0.50 -3.83
N PRO A 133 12.94 0.92 -4.58
CA PRO A 133 11.70 1.43 -4.01
C PRO A 133 11.00 0.35 -3.19
N ILE A 134 10.45 0.75 -2.02
CA ILE A 134 9.70 -0.13 -1.13
C ILE A 134 8.22 0.21 -1.25
N VAL A 135 7.40 -0.77 -1.64
CA VAL A 135 5.94 -0.71 -1.56
C VAL A 135 5.52 -1.37 -0.25
N ALA A 136 4.85 -0.61 0.60
CA ALA A 136 4.52 -1.03 1.96
C ALA A 136 3.02 -1.32 2.13
N ASP A 137 2.72 -2.40 2.82
CA ASP A 137 1.38 -2.80 3.22
C ASP A 137 0.88 -1.90 4.35
N ALA A 138 -0.20 -1.17 4.11
CA ALA A 138 -0.91 -0.41 5.12
C ALA A 138 -2.17 -1.11 5.63
N GLU A 139 -2.36 -2.40 5.25
CA GLU A 139 -3.51 -3.19 5.67
C GLU A 139 -4.83 -2.47 5.31
N ALA A 140 -5.84 -2.62 6.15
CA ALA A 140 -7.06 -1.82 6.07
C ALA A 140 -6.94 -0.43 6.75
N GLY A 141 -5.72 0.04 7.04
CA GLY A 141 -5.44 1.34 7.65
C GLY A 141 -5.49 1.39 9.17
N PHE A 142 -5.64 0.25 9.85
CA PHE A 142 -5.71 0.13 11.33
C PHE A 142 -6.80 0.96 11.99
N GLY A 143 -7.86 1.30 11.26
CA GLY A 143 -8.98 2.09 11.74
C GLY A 143 -9.67 2.88 10.63
N GLY A 144 -10.06 4.10 10.95
CA GLY A 144 -10.73 5.01 10.04
C GLY A 144 -9.78 5.90 9.22
N VAL A 145 -10.34 6.97 8.68
CA VAL A 145 -9.66 7.94 7.81
C VAL A 145 -8.45 8.60 8.46
N LEU A 146 -8.56 8.95 9.76
CA LEU A 146 -7.45 9.58 10.51
C LEU A 146 -6.29 8.60 10.73
N ASN A 147 -6.61 7.32 10.98
CA ASN A 147 -5.59 6.28 11.10
C ASN A 147 -4.84 6.09 9.78
N ALA A 148 -5.56 6.06 8.64
CA ALA A 148 -4.96 5.95 7.31
C ALA A 148 -4.03 7.15 7.01
N PHE A 149 -4.44 8.38 7.36
CA PHE A 149 -3.61 9.58 7.21
C PHE A 149 -2.30 9.48 8.00
N GLU A 150 -2.37 9.16 9.30
CA GLU A 150 -1.18 9.08 10.16
C GLU A 150 -0.28 7.89 9.80
N LEU A 151 -0.85 6.75 9.42
CA LEU A 151 -0.06 5.59 8.96
C LEU A 151 0.68 5.92 7.65
N ALA A 152 0.02 6.56 6.69
CA ALA A 152 0.68 6.99 5.45
C ALA A 152 1.86 7.94 5.73
N LYS A 153 1.68 8.90 6.65
CA LYS A 153 2.79 9.78 7.09
C LYS A 153 3.94 8.99 7.72
N ALA A 154 3.63 8.02 8.58
CA ALA A 154 4.64 7.19 9.22
C ALA A 154 5.45 6.38 8.20
N LEU A 155 4.80 5.78 7.21
CA LEU A 155 5.44 5.04 6.12
C LEU A 155 6.31 5.95 5.24
N ILE A 156 5.81 7.11 4.85
CA ILE A 156 6.56 8.11 4.07
C ILE A 156 7.80 8.58 4.85
N LYS A 157 7.65 8.86 6.14
CA LYS A 157 8.76 9.29 7.01
C LYS A 157 9.91 8.28 7.01
N GLN A 158 9.60 7.00 6.95
CA GLN A 158 10.60 5.93 6.94
C GLN A 158 11.12 5.58 5.53
N GLY A 159 10.60 6.24 4.49
CA GLY A 159 11.12 6.11 3.14
C GLY A 159 10.35 5.16 2.23
N ALA A 160 9.08 4.84 2.53
CA ALA A 160 8.23 4.08 1.62
C ALA A 160 7.99 4.84 0.31
N ALA A 161 8.16 4.17 -0.83
CA ALA A 161 7.94 4.68 -2.17
C ALA A 161 6.45 4.64 -2.57
N GLY A 162 5.78 3.59 -2.16
CA GLY A 162 4.36 3.37 -2.36
C GLY A 162 3.72 2.73 -1.14
N VAL A 163 2.43 2.93 -1.00
CA VAL A 163 1.61 2.35 0.07
C VAL A 163 0.32 1.83 -0.50
N HIS A 164 -0.15 0.67 -0.05
CA HIS A 164 -1.47 0.21 -0.43
C HIS A 164 -2.39 0.11 0.79
N PHE A 165 -3.66 0.38 0.53
CA PHE A 165 -4.75 0.24 1.48
C PHE A 165 -5.81 -0.69 0.89
N GLU A 166 -6.31 -1.62 1.68
CA GLU A 166 -7.40 -2.51 1.32
C GLU A 166 -8.74 -2.03 1.85
N ASP A 167 -9.82 -2.47 1.19
CA ASP A 167 -11.21 -2.04 1.48
C ASP A 167 -11.92 -2.88 2.55
N GLN A 168 -11.17 -3.63 3.36
CA GLN A 168 -11.71 -4.39 4.47
C GLN A 168 -12.00 -3.52 5.71
N LEU A 169 -12.95 -3.96 6.54
CA LEU A 169 -13.16 -3.44 7.88
C LEU A 169 -11.97 -3.81 8.78
N SER A 170 -11.22 -2.82 9.25
CA SER A 170 -9.96 -3.01 10.00
C SER A 170 -10.13 -3.91 11.22
N SER A 171 -11.22 -3.79 11.96
CA SER A 171 -11.46 -4.53 13.22
C SER A 171 -11.68 -6.04 13.04
N VAL A 172 -12.01 -6.49 11.83
CA VAL A 172 -12.24 -7.89 11.49
C VAL A 172 -11.48 -8.34 10.24
N LYS A 173 -10.42 -7.63 9.90
CA LYS A 173 -9.57 -7.88 8.74
C LYS A 173 -9.10 -9.34 8.71
N LYS A 174 -9.08 -9.91 7.52
CA LYS A 174 -8.56 -11.25 7.23
C LYS A 174 -7.50 -11.20 6.14
N CYS A 175 -6.58 -12.15 6.14
CA CYS A 175 -5.73 -12.43 4.98
C CYS A 175 -6.56 -12.58 3.71
N GLY A 176 -6.08 -12.08 2.59
CA GLY A 176 -6.79 -12.13 1.30
C GLY A 176 -7.30 -13.51 0.90
N HIS A 177 -6.61 -14.58 1.31
CA HIS A 177 -6.97 -15.97 1.03
C HIS A 177 -8.01 -16.55 1.99
N LEU A 178 -8.36 -15.87 3.07
CA LEU A 178 -9.32 -16.36 4.05
C LEU A 178 -10.74 -15.93 3.72
N GLY A 179 -11.71 -16.78 4.09
CA GLY A 179 -13.13 -16.44 4.06
C GLY A 179 -13.55 -15.51 5.20
N GLY A 180 -14.76 -14.94 5.08
CA GLY A 180 -15.34 -14.07 6.10
C GLY A 180 -14.78 -12.65 6.12
N LYS A 181 -14.20 -12.20 5.03
CA LYS A 181 -13.81 -10.79 4.83
C LYS A 181 -15.04 -9.90 4.81
N VAL A 182 -14.95 -8.75 5.48
CA VAL A 182 -16.01 -7.74 5.53
C VAL A 182 -15.51 -6.48 4.86
N LEU A 183 -16.19 -6.05 3.82
CA LEU A 183 -15.88 -4.81 3.10
C LEU A 183 -16.46 -3.59 3.82
N LEU A 184 -15.79 -2.45 3.69
CA LEU A 184 -16.36 -1.14 3.90
C LEU A 184 -17.17 -0.72 2.66
N PRO A 185 -18.15 0.19 2.77
CA PRO A 185 -18.72 0.86 1.60
C PRO A 185 -17.65 1.47 0.72
N THR A 186 -17.85 1.44 -0.59
CA THR A 186 -16.89 1.97 -1.57
C THR A 186 -16.46 3.40 -1.24
N THR A 187 -17.40 4.28 -0.86
CA THR A 187 -17.11 5.67 -0.48
C THR A 187 -16.21 5.76 0.75
N GLU A 188 -16.37 4.90 1.76
CA GLU A 188 -15.50 4.92 2.94
C GLU A 188 -14.07 4.50 2.60
N SER A 189 -13.91 3.53 1.72
CA SER A 189 -12.58 3.13 1.20
C SER A 189 -11.94 4.26 0.39
N VAL A 190 -12.72 4.95 -0.46
CA VAL A 190 -12.26 6.15 -1.18
C VAL A 190 -11.78 7.24 -0.21
N GLN A 191 -12.47 7.48 0.90
CA GLN A 191 -12.04 8.46 1.90
C GLN A 191 -10.67 8.11 2.52
N LYS A 192 -10.37 6.84 2.73
CA LYS A 192 -9.03 6.40 3.18
C LYS A 192 -7.94 6.69 2.12
N LEU A 193 -8.25 6.46 0.83
CA LEU A 193 -7.33 6.79 -0.27
C LEU A 193 -7.07 8.29 -0.37
N ILE A 194 -8.12 9.11 -0.21
CA ILE A 194 -8.01 10.58 -0.15
C ILE A 194 -7.12 10.99 1.05
N ALA A 195 -7.30 10.38 2.20
CA ALA A 195 -6.49 10.65 3.39
C ALA A 195 -5.01 10.29 3.18
N ALA A 196 -4.72 9.15 2.56
CA ALA A 196 -3.36 8.74 2.21
C ALA A 196 -2.72 9.71 1.20
N ARG A 197 -3.48 10.16 0.19
CA ARG A 197 -3.05 11.18 -0.77
C ARG A 197 -2.78 12.52 -0.09
N LEU A 198 -3.66 12.95 0.82
CA LEU A 198 -3.47 14.17 1.61
C LEU A 198 -2.18 14.09 2.43
N ALA A 199 -1.90 12.94 3.06
CA ALA A 199 -0.65 12.73 3.79
C ALA A 199 0.58 12.89 2.89
N ALA A 200 0.57 12.31 1.69
CA ALA A 200 1.64 12.45 0.70
C ALA A 200 1.83 13.92 0.26
N ASP A 201 0.74 14.61 -0.05
CA ASP A 201 0.79 16.02 -0.45
C ASP A 201 1.27 16.93 0.69
N VAL A 202 0.83 16.70 1.92
CA VAL A 202 1.30 17.43 3.13
C VAL A 202 2.79 17.23 3.34
N MET A 203 3.31 16.01 3.19
CA MET A 203 4.71 15.69 3.34
C MET A 203 5.57 16.07 2.12
N GLY A 204 4.93 16.46 1.00
CA GLY A 204 5.62 16.88 -0.21
C GLY A 204 6.33 15.75 -0.95
N VAL A 205 5.82 14.52 -0.83
CA VAL A 205 6.37 13.32 -1.47
C VAL A 205 5.40 12.80 -2.52
N PRO A 206 5.86 12.46 -3.73
CA PRO A 206 5.03 11.90 -4.78
C PRO A 206 4.77 10.39 -4.56
N THR A 207 4.34 10.02 -3.34
CA THR A 207 4.08 8.64 -2.96
C THR A 207 3.08 7.98 -3.89
N ILE A 208 3.34 6.76 -4.29
CA ILE A 208 2.40 5.94 -5.07
C ILE A 208 1.36 5.38 -4.12
N ILE A 209 0.09 5.72 -4.38
CA ILE A 209 -1.05 5.19 -3.64
C ILE A 209 -1.66 4.06 -4.46
N LEU A 210 -1.68 2.86 -3.90
CA LEU A 210 -2.34 1.70 -4.48
C LEU A 210 -3.63 1.43 -3.72
N ALA A 211 -4.72 1.27 -4.46
CA ALA A 211 -6.00 0.83 -3.90
C ALA A 211 -6.14 -0.67 -4.10
N ARG A 212 -6.24 -1.43 -2.99
CA ARG A 212 -6.52 -2.85 -3.04
C ARG A 212 -8.00 -3.09 -2.78
N THR A 213 -8.63 -3.95 -3.59
CA THR A 213 -9.95 -4.48 -3.29
C THR A 213 -9.89 -5.98 -3.01
N ASP A 214 -10.60 -6.39 -1.98
CA ASP A 214 -10.81 -7.79 -1.58
C ASP A 214 -12.17 -8.34 -2.04
N ALA A 215 -12.89 -7.59 -2.89
CA ALA A 215 -14.27 -7.88 -3.29
C ALA A 215 -14.43 -9.17 -4.12
N GLU A 216 -13.34 -9.69 -4.71
CA GLU A 216 -13.38 -10.98 -5.42
C GLU A 216 -13.84 -12.11 -4.51
N ALA A 217 -13.38 -12.13 -3.25
CA ALA A 217 -13.69 -13.20 -2.31
C ALA A 217 -14.47 -12.74 -1.06
N ALA A 218 -14.76 -11.44 -0.92
CA ALA A 218 -15.50 -10.90 0.22
C ALA A 218 -17.00 -10.88 -0.04
N ASP A 219 -17.74 -11.55 0.78
CA ASP A 219 -19.20 -11.69 0.69
C ASP A 219 -19.98 -10.96 1.78
N LEU A 220 -19.31 -10.08 2.54
CA LEU A 220 -19.91 -9.27 3.59
C LEU A 220 -19.57 -7.78 3.41
N LEU A 221 -20.50 -6.92 3.81
CA LEU A 221 -20.41 -5.46 3.75
C LEU A 221 -20.97 -4.83 5.03
N THR A 222 -20.36 -3.76 5.52
CA THR A 222 -20.78 -3.11 6.77
C THR A 222 -22.09 -2.34 6.65
N SER A 223 -22.41 -1.78 5.48
CA SER A 223 -23.59 -0.93 5.27
C SER A 223 -24.03 -0.93 3.80
N ASP A 224 -25.30 -0.62 3.56
CA ASP A 224 -25.99 -0.70 2.26
C ASP A 224 -26.28 0.67 1.62
N TYR A 225 -25.73 1.76 2.17
CA TYR A 225 -26.07 3.10 1.68
C TYR A 225 -25.39 3.50 0.36
N ASP A 226 -24.26 2.84 0.03
CA ASP A 226 -23.42 3.23 -1.10
C ASP A 226 -24.00 2.74 -2.43
N GLU A 227 -24.21 3.68 -3.37
CA GLU A 227 -24.79 3.37 -4.68
C GLU A 227 -23.93 2.42 -5.52
N ASN A 228 -22.58 2.46 -5.34
CA ASN A 228 -21.67 1.55 -6.04
C ASN A 228 -21.79 0.10 -5.56
N ASP A 229 -22.20 -0.09 -4.31
CA ASP A 229 -22.31 -1.41 -3.70
C ASP A 229 -23.71 -2.04 -3.81
N LYS A 230 -24.75 -1.20 -3.93
CA LYS A 230 -26.15 -1.64 -4.02
C LYS A 230 -26.42 -2.76 -5.04
N PRO A 231 -25.86 -2.71 -6.28
CA PRO A 231 -26.09 -3.76 -7.26
C PRO A 231 -25.64 -5.16 -6.83
N PHE A 232 -24.73 -5.23 -5.86
CA PHE A 232 -24.15 -6.48 -5.37
C PHE A 232 -24.81 -7.02 -4.10
N LEU A 233 -25.69 -6.26 -3.46
CA LEU A 233 -26.41 -6.72 -2.26
C LEU A 233 -27.36 -7.87 -2.59
N THR A 234 -27.41 -8.87 -1.67
CA THR A 234 -28.34 -10.01 -1.81
C THR A 234 -29.70 -9.76 -1.15
N GLY A 235 -29.81 -8.72 -0.31
CA GLY A 235 -30.94 -8.47 0.57
C GLY A 235 -30.91 -9.23 1.89
N GLU A 236 -29.91 -10.08 2.10
CA GLU A 236 -29.74 -10.84 3.35
C GLU A 236 -28.74 -10.16 4.29
N ARG A 237 -28.85 -10.47 5.58
CA ARG A 237 -27.92 -10.04 6.64
C ARG A 237 -27.46 -11.22 7.48
N THR A 238 -26.26 -11.06 8.07
CA THR A 238 -25.78 -12.00 9.10
C THR A 238 -26.41 -11.69 10.47
N ALA A 239 -26.23 -12.58 11.43
CA ALA A 239 -26.68 -12.36 12.80
C ALA A 239 -25.98 -11.16 13.47
N GLU A 240 -24.73 -10.87 13.08
CA GLU A 240 -23.94 -9.72 13.53
C GLU A 240 -24.39 -8.41 12.87
N GLY A 241 -25.23 -8.48 11.84
CA GLY A 241 -25.79 -7.33 11.17
C GLY A 241 -25.07 -6.91 9.89
N PHE A 242 -24.07 -7.61 9.41
CA PHE A 242 -23.44 -7.35 8.13
C PHE A 242 -24.38 -7.69 6.96
N TYR A 243 -24.30 -6.93 5.90
CA TYR A 243 -25.01 -7.18 4.65
C TYR A 243 -24.27 -8.23 3.83
N LYS A 244 -25.00 -9.18 3.23
CA LYS A 244 -24.40 -10.14 2.30
C LYS A 244 -24.32 -9.55 0.89
N THR A 245 -23.19 -9.77 0.23
CA THR A 245 -22.93 -9.34 -1.15
C THR A 245 -22.66 -10.53 -2.07
N ARG A 246 -22.86 -10.31 -3.37
CA ARG A 246 -22.36 -11.21 -4.42
C ARG A 246 -20.91 -10.83 -4.71
N LYS A 247 -20.00 -11.62 -4.14
CA LYS A 247 -18.55 -11.50 -4.41
C LYS A 247 -18.21 -11.87 -5.87
N GLY A 248 -17.05 -11.51 -6.31
CA GLY A 248 -16.53 -11.89 -7.62
C GLY A 248 -16.02 -10.72 -8.45
N LEU A 249 -15.68 -11.03 -9.70
CA LEU A 249 -15.04 -10.10 -10.63
C LEU A 249 -15.83 -8.81 -10.85
N ASP A 250 -17.13 -8.90 -11.04
CA ASP A 250 -17.98 -7.71 -11.31
C ASP A 250 -17.94 -6.72 -10.15
N GLN A 251 -18.01 -7.21 -8.90
CA GLN A 251 -17.89 -6.36 -7.72
C GLN A 251 -16.48 -5.77 -7.61
N ALA A 252 -15.44 -6.58 -7.87
CA ALA A 252 -14.05 -6.12 -7.85
C ALA A 252 -13.80 -5.03 -8.90
N ILE A 253 -14.28 -5.20 -10.14
CA ILE A 253 -14.17 -4.21 -11.21
C ILE A 253 -14.89 -2.92 -10.83
N SER A 254 -16.13 -3.01 -10.33
CA SER A 254 -16.91 -1.84 -9.92
C SER A 254 -16.15 -0.99 -8.88
N ARG A 255 -15.58 -1.64 -7.87
CA ARG A 255 -14.75 -0.97 -6.85
C ARG A 255 -13.44 -0.46 -7.41
N GLY A 256 -12.75 -1.27 -8.24
CA GLY A 256 -11.52 -0.87 -8.90
C GLY A 256 -11.67 0.41 -9.71
N LEU A 257 -12.74 0.52 -10.49
CA LEU A 257 -13.06 1.74 -11.27
C LEU A 257 -13.31 2.95 -10.36
N ALA A 258 -14.03 2.77 -9.24
CA ALA A 258 -14.26 3.85 -8.29
C ALA A 258 -12.95 4.32 -7.61
N TYR A 259 -12.04 3.40 -7.30
CA TYR A 259 -10.75 3.70 -6.67
C TYR A 259 -9.74 4.33 -7.64
N ALA A 260 -9.77 3.97 -8.93
CA ALA A 260 -8.87 4.48 -9.95
C ALA A 260 -8.91 6.01 -10.10
N GLU A 261 -10.01 6.66 -9.68
CA GLU A 261 -10.10 8.12 -9.66
C GLU A 261 -9.24 8.77 -8.55
N TYR A 262 -8.79 8.02 -7.55
CA TYR A 262 -8.12 8.53 -6.34
C TYR A 262 -6.74 7.89 -6.11
N ALA A 263 -6.45 6.77 -6.75
CA ALA A 263 -5.21 6.02 -6.61
C ALA A 263 -4.36 6.05 -7.88
N ASP A 264 -3.06 5.88 -7.75
CA ASP A 264 -2.14 5.76 -8.89
C ASP A 264 -2.22 4.37 -9.55
N MET A 265 -2.55 3.35 -8.75
CA MET A 265 -2.66 1.95 -9.17
C MET A 265 -3.82 1.26 -8.44
N VAL A 266 -4.37 0.22 -9.05
CA VAL A 266 -5.40 -0.63 -8.45
C VAL A 266 -4.90 -2.07 -8.39
N TRP A 267 -5.24 -2.76 -7.30
CA TRP A 267 -4.92 -4.16 -7.05
C TRP A 267 -6.19 -4.94 -6.72
N CYS A 268 -6.48 -5.98 -7.48
CA CYS A 268 -7.50 -6.97 -7.11
C CYS A 268 -6.83 -8.13 -6.38
N GLU A 269 -7.21 -8.34 -5.13
CA GLU A 269 -6.76 -9.51 -4.37
C GLU A 269 -7.47 -10.76 -4.84
N THR A 270 -6.72 -11.83 -5.12
CA THR A 270 -7.25 -13.13 -5.54
C THR A 270 -6.64 -14.26 -4.73
N GLY A 271 -7.44 -15.30 -4.47
CA GLY A 271 -6.97 -16.47 -3.72
C GLY A 271 -6.13 -17.44 -4.56
N THR A 272 -6.28 -17.40 -5.89
CA THR A 272 -5.58 -18.29 -6.82
C THR A 272 -5.18 -17.49 -8.06
N PRO A 273 -3.94 -17.63 -8.56
CA PRO A 273 -3.55 -16.99 -9.81
C PRO A 273 -4.39 -17.49 -10.99
N ASP A 274 -5.02 -16.55 -11.70
CA ASP A 274 -5.83 -16.82 -12.89
C ASP A 274 -5.58 -15.69 -13.90
N LEU A 275 -4.97 -16.05 -15.04
CA LEU A 275 -4.61 -15.09 -16.08
C LEU A 275 -5.83 -14.55 -16.83
N ASP A 276 -6.88 -15.35 -16.98
CA ASP A 276 -8.09 -14.90 -17.68
C ASP A 276 -8.90 -13.97 -16.81
N PHE A 277 -8.95 -14.21 -15.50
CA PHE A 277 -9.45 -13.27 -14.51
C PHE A 277 -8.66 -11.95 -14.54
N ALA A 278 -7.32 -12.03 -14.48
CA ALA A 278 -6.46 -10.86 -14.47
C ALA A 278 -6.57 -9.99 -15.73
N ARG A 279 -6.86 -10.60 -16.91
CA ARG A 279 -7.09 -9.85 -18.14
C ARG A 279 -8.45 -9.14 -18.18
N GLN A 280 -9.41 -9.61 -17.43
CA GLN A 280 -10.76 -9.01 -17.36
C GLN A 280 -10.81 -7.89 -16.35
N PHE A 281 -10.05 -8.00 -15.24
CA PHE A 281 -9.90 -6.92 -14.26
C PHE A 281 -9.04 -5.78 -14.81
#